data_b968b7e2f686c13faac08bfdd2885405
#
_entry.id   b968b7e2f686c13faac08bfdd2885405
#
_cell.length_a   1.000
_cell.length_b   1.000
_cell.length_c   1.000
_cell.angle_alpha   90.00
_cell.angle_beta   90.00
_cell.angle_gamma   90.00
#
_symmetry.space_group_name_H-M   'P 1'
#
loop_
_entity.id
_entity.type
_entity.pdbx_description
1 polymer ?
#
loop_
_entity_poly.entity_id
_entity_poly.type
_entity_poly.pdbx_seq_one_letter_code
_entity_poly.pdbx_strand_id
1 'polypeptide(L)'
;MKAIVVAAVGIAGISAIVALAAYGQVDTIASRNGSKWKAVVDDGGNLHVPDAYRTTYQLLGSWAVAADQSQGSKELHVVYASPGTIDAYRKDGRFPDGAVLVKEVFEAATGPMTTGTVSHAETMKGWFVMVKDSKGRYAGNRLWGDGWGWSWFDADNPSKTTSTDYKADCQSCHVPARGSDWIYVGGYPPLRR
;
A
#
# COMPACT_ATOMS: atom_id res chain seq x y z
N MET A 1 52.54 59.13 -7.89
CA MET A 1 51.21 58.58 -8.30
C MET A 1 51.34 57.07 -8.27
N LYS A 2 50.71 56.45 -7.27
CA LYS A 2 50.74 54.98 -7.08
C LYS A 2 49.35 54.47 -7.54
N ALA A 3 49.34 53.59 -8.55
CA ALA A 3 48.12 52.94 -9.03
C ALA A 3 47.77 51.76 -8.14
N ILE A 4 46.53 51.68 -7.64
CA ILE A 4 45.99 50.57 -6.89
C ILE A 4 45.25 49.68 -7.88
N VAL A 5 45.74 48.42 -7.99
CA VAL A 5 45.05 47.35 -8.77
C VAL A 5 44.12 46.65 -7.81
N VAL A 6 42.78 46.74 -8.07
CA VAL A 6 41.76 45.95 -7.36
C VAL A 6 41.50 44.67 -8.16
N ALA A 7 41.86 43.53 -7.57
CA ALA A 7 41.53 42.24 -8.13
C ALA A 7 40.08 41.86 -7.77
N ALA A 8 39.22 41.65 -8.77
CA ALA A 8 37.89 41.10 -8.59
C ALA A 8 38.01 39.56 -8.54
N VAL A 9 37.67 38.98 -7.39
CA VAL A 9 37.54 37.52 -7.24
C VAL A 9 36.12 37.15 -7.58
N GLY A 10 35.95 36.39 -8.64
CA GLY A 10 34.64 35.96 -9.16
C GLY A 10 33.97 34.93 -8.28
N ILE A 11 32.71 35.18 -7.98
CA ILE A 11 31.77 34.24 -7.34
C ILE A 11 31.19 33.34 -8.46
N ALA A 12 31.84 32.22 -8.71
CA ALA A 12 31.35 31.20 -9.63
C ALA A 12 31.63 29.80 -9.06
N GLY A 13 30.93 29.39 -8.02
CA GLY A 13 31.23 28.09 -7.40
C GLY A 13 30.10 27.42 -6.61
N ILE A 14 28.94 28.04 -6.46
CA ILE A 14 27.91 27.50 -5.53
C ILE A 14 26.71 26.81 -6.25
N SER A 15 26.50 27.03 -7.53
CA SER A 15 25.32 26.50 -8.24
C SER A 15 25.39 25.03 -8.65
N ALA A 16 26.58 24.41 -8.72
CA ALA A 16 26.75 23.04 -9.18
C ALA A 16 26.50 21.97 -8.09
N ILE A 17 26.66 22.32 -6.82
CA ILE A 17 26.57 21.34 -5.70
C ILE A 17 25.11 21.02 -5.34
N VAL A 18 24.19 21.97 -5.52
CA VAL A 18 22.77 21.77 -5.18
C VAL A 18 22.06 20.85 -6.16
N ALA A 19 22.46 20.84 -7.43
CA ALA A 19 21.87 19.98 -8.45
C ALA A 19 22.23 18.49 -8.27
N LEU A 20 23.47 18.18 -7.86
CA LEU A 20 23.89 16.79 -7.62
C LEU A 20 23.20 16.15 -6.39
N ALA A 21 22.92 16.93 -5.34
CA ALA A 21 22.22 16.42 -4.16
C ALA A 21 20.76 16.04 -4.45
N ALA A 22 20.09 16.75 -5.36
CA ALA A 22 18.71 16.46 -5.75
C ALA A 22 18.62 15.19 -6.62
N TYR A 23 19.55 14.96 -7.53
CA TYR A 23 19.58 13.73 -8.35
C TYR A 23 19.92 12.49 -7.52
N GLY A 24 20.81 12.58 -6.55
CA GLY A 24 21.14 11.46 -5.66
C GLY A 24 19.99 11.04 -4.72
N GLN A 25 19.07 11.94 -4.36
CA GLN A 25 17.90 11.60 -3.54
C GLN A 25 16.79 10.89 -4.32
N VAL A 26 16.61 11.22 -5.59
CA VAL A 26 15.62 10.55 -6.45
C VAL A 26 16.01 9.10 -6.71
N ASP A 27 17.28 8.83 -6.99
CA ASP A 27 17.79 7.47 -7.21
C ASP A 27 17.74 6.60 -5.94
N THR A 28 17.96 7.18 -4.76
CA THR A 28 17.87 6.45 -3.48
C THR A 28 16.43 6.10 -3.10
N ILE A 29 15.45 6.93 -3.43
CA ILE A 29 14.03 6.64 -3.18
C ILE A 29 13.52 5.58 -4.16
N ALA A 30 13.85 5.67 -5.44
CA ALA A 30 13.51 4.69 -6.44
C ALA A 30 14.16 3.32 -6.17
N SER A 31 15.43 3.29 -5.74
CA SER A 31 16.15 2.08 -5.35
C SER A 31 15.56 1.43 -4.07
N ARG A 32 15.15 2.24 -3.07
CA ARG A 32 14.51 1.73 -1.85
C ARG A 32 13.12 1.16 -2.11
N ASN A 33 12.37 1.71 -3.05
CA ASN A 33 11.05 1.17 -3.43
C ASN A 33 11.20 -0.13 -4.25
N GLY A 34 12.18 -0.24 -5.11
CA GLY A 34 12.46 -1.44 -5.90
C GLY A 34 12.86 -2.65 -5.05
N SER A 35 13.57 -2.44 -3.92
CA SER A 35 13.94 -3.54 -3.02
C SER A 35 12.79 -4.00 -2.12
N LYS A 36 11.88 -3.10 -1.73
CA LYS A 36 10.73 -3.41 -0.87
C LYS A 36 9.65 -4.20 -1.59
N TRP A 37 9.48 -3.97 -2.88
CA TRP A 37 8.53 -4.72 -3.67
C TRP A 37 8.95 -6.19 -3.86
N LYS A 38 10.25 -6.44 -4.11
CA LYS A 38 10.81 -7.80 -4.25
C LYS A 38 10.63 -8.67 -2.99
N ALA A 39 10.41 -8.07 -1.84
CA ALA A 39 10.10 -8.79 -0.60
C ALA A 39 8.63 -9.25 -0.52
N VAL A 40 7.75 -8.81 -1.43
CA VAL A 40 6.32 -9.14 -1.43
C VAL A 40 5.93 -9.96 -2.66
N VAL A 41 6.74 -9.89 -3.73
CA VAL A 41 6.49 -10.58 -4.99
C VAL A 41 7.77 -11.26 -5.45
N ASP A 42 7.72 -12.56 -5.69
CA ASP A 42 8.85 -13.29 -6.26
C ASP A 42 9.00 -13.05 -7.78
N ASP A 43 10.04 -13.63 -8.38
CA ASP A 43 10.31 -13.47 -9.80
C ASP A 43 9.22 -14.10 -10.70
N GLY A 44 8.45 -15.04 -10.20
CA GLY A 44 7.31 -15.66 -10.88
C GLY A 44 6.00 -14.86 -10.74
N GLY A 45 5.99 -13.81 -9.95
CA GLY A 45 4.81 -13.02 -9.65
C GLY A 45 3.94 -13.61 -8.54
N ASN A 46 4.44 -14.53 -7.71
CA ASN A 46 3.71 -14.98 -6.54
C ASN A 46 3.83 -13.94 -5.44
N LEU A 47 2.68 -13.59 -4.86
CA LEU A 47 2.61 -12.65 -3.75
C LEU A 47 2.85 -13.36 -2.42
N HIS A 48 3.35 -12.62 -1.44
CA HIS A 48 3.52 -13.05 -0.06
C HIS A 48 2.95 -11.99 0.89
N VAL A 49 2.54 -12.41 2.08
CA VAL A 49 2.23 -11.45 3.15
C VAL A 49 3.56 -10.81 3.58
N PRO A 50 3.71 -9.48 3.53
CA PRO A 50 4.97 -8.83 3.91
C PRO A 50 5.26 -9.02 5.39
N ASP A 51 6.50 -9.34 5.72
CA ASP A 51 6.95 -9.33 7.10
C ASP A 51 6.87 -7.91 7.70
N ALA A 52 6.66 -7.80 8.99
CA ALA A 52 6.66 -6.55 9.74
C ALA A 52 5.78 -5.40 9.17
N TYR A 53 4.79 -5.68 8.30
CA TYR A 53 3.91 -4.64 7.73
C TYR A 53 3.18 -3.85 8.84
N ARG A 54 2.80 -4.49 9.94
CA ARG A 54 2.12 -3.81 11.07
C ARG A 54 2.94 -2.69 11.70
N THR A 55 4.27 -2.75 11.59
CA THR A 55 5.19 -1.76 12.18
C THR A 55 5.82 -0.84 11.15
N THR A 56 5.80 -1.21 9.86
CA THR A 56 6.48 -0.47 8.79
C THR A 56 5.52 0.18 7.80
N TYR A 57 4.27 -0.32 7.69
CA TYR A 57 3.26 0.27 6.81
C TYR A 57 2.38 1.26 7.55
N GLN A 58 1.75 2.15 6.81
CA GLN A 58 0.82 3.15 7.34
C GLN A 58 -0.59 2.57 7.40
N LEU A 59 -1.27 2.73 8.53
CA LEU A 59 -2.68 2.37 8.65
C LEU A 59 -3.53 3.28 7.74
N LEU A 60 -4.32 2.68 6.86
CA LEU A 60 -5.33 3.39 6.05
C LEU A 60 -6.65 3.56 6.81
N GLY A 61 -7.06 2.54 7.52
CA GLY A 61 -8.32 2.52 8.25
C GLY A 61 -8.86 1.12 8.44
N SER A 62 -10.08 1.05 8.93
CA SER A 62 -10.76 -0.20 9.21
C SER A 62 -12.19 -0.20 8.67
N TRP A 63 -12.71 -1.39 8.42
CA TRP A 63 -14.10 -1.63 8.06
C TRP A 63 -14.69 -2.62 9.03
N ALA A 64 -15.85 -2.30 9.58
CA ALA A 64 -16.66 -3.22 10.36
C ALA A 64 -17.76 -3.77 9.45
N VAL A 65 -17.75 -5.05 9.20
CA VAL A 65 -18.81 -5.74 8.47
C VAL A 65 -19.90 -6.07 9.47
N ALA A 66 -21.07 -5.45 9.31
CA ALA A 66 -22.18 -5.64 10.23
C ALA A 66 -22.64 -7.11 10.29
N ALA A 67 -23.07 -7.53 11.47
CA ALA A 67 -23.72 -8.82 11.65
C ALA A 67 -25.09 -8.83 10.95
N ASP A 68 -25.45 -9.97 10.36
CA ASP A 68 -26.66 -10.05 9.53
C ASP A 68 -27.96 -9.97 10.33
N GLN A 69 -27.97 -10.46 11.59
CA GLN A 69 -29.18 -10.61 12.40
C GLN A 69 -29.03 -10.19 13.88
N SER A 70 -27.87 -9.62 14.28
CA SER A 70 -27.59 -9.23 15.65
C SER A 70 -26.92 -7.85 15.70
N GLN A 71 -26.81 -7.27 16.90
CA GLN A 71 -25.98 -6.09 17.09
C GLN A 71 -24.50 -6.42 16.90
N GLY A 72 -23.74 -5.43 16.38
CA GLY A 72 -22.30 -5.52 16.24
C GLY A 72 -21.83 -5.91 14.86
N SER A 73 -20.66 -6.47 14.80
CA SER A 73 -19.97 -6.83 13.55
C SER A 73 -19.69 -8.33 13.49
N LYS A 74 -19.75 -8.91 12.30
CA LYS A 74 -19.31 -10.30 12.06
C LYS A 74 -17.82 -10.36 11.70
N GLU A 75 -17.29 -9.31 11.11
CA GLU A 75 -15.88 -9.20 10.76
C GLU A 75 -15.35 -7.79 10.98
N LEU A 76 -14.06 -7.71 11.28
CA LEU A 76 -13.28 -6.47 11.26
C LEU A 76 -12.14 -6.60 10.26
N HIS A 77 -12.03 -5.61 9.38
CA HIS A 77 -10.97 -5.50 8.39
C HIS A 77 -10.07 -4.32 8.75
N VAL A 78 -8.77 -4.54 8.81
CA VAL A 78 -7.77 -3.50 9.06
C VAL A 78 -6.85 -3.41 7.84
N VAL A 79 -6.65 -2.22 7.31
CA VAL A 79 -5.93 -2.05 6.03
C VAL A 79 -4.72 -1.16 6.21
N TYR A 80 -3.60 -1.64 5.69
CA TYR A 80 -2.30 -0.96 5.70
C TYR A 80 -1.80 -0.71 4.28
N ALA A 81 -1.04 0.36 4.09
CA ALA A 81 -0.38 0.70 2.85
C ALA A 81 1.13 0.85 3.03
N SER A 82 1.90 0.39 2.06
CA SER A 82 3.35 0.55 2.07
C SER A 82 3.77 2.03 2.14
N PRO A 83 4.95 2.34 2.72
CA PRO A 83 5.42 3.71 2.91
C PRO A 83 5.42 4.54 1.62
N GLY A 84 4.93 5.79 1.72
CA GLY A 84 4.84 6.73 0.59
C GLY A 84 3.59 6.56 -0.29
N THR A 85 2.80 5.49 -0.10
CA THR A 85 1.58 5.23 -0.88
C THR A 85 0.52 6.31 -0.64
N ILE A 86 0.31 6.73 0.60
CA ILE A 86 -0.69 7.75 0.95
C ILE A 86 -0.37 9.09 0.29
N ASP A 87 0.88 9.55 0.40
CA ASP A 87 1.29 10.85 -0.15
C ASP A 87 1.20 10.86 -1.69
N ALA A 88 1.63 9.77 -2.33
CA ALA A 88 1.53 9.62 -3.77
C ALA A 88 0.05 9.61 -4.23
N TYR A 89 -0.81 8.83 -3.55
CA TYR A 89 -2.24 8.81 -3.88
C TYR A 89 -2.89 10.19 -3.69
N ARG A 90 -2.61 10.88 -2.59
CA ARG A 90 -3.15 12.23 -2.34
C ARG A 90 -2.73 13.23 -3.42
N LYS A 91 -1.53 13.11 -3.93
CA LYS A 91 -1.00 13.96 -5.01
C LYS A 91 -1.67 13.64 -6.35
N ASP A 92 -1.69 12.39 -6.75
CA ASP A 92 -1.96 11.99 -8.14
C ASP A 92 -3.36 11.37 -8.35
N GLY A 93 -4.06 10.95 -7.26
CA GLY A 93 -5.35 10.24 -7.30
C GLY A 93 -5.26 8.81 -7.80
N ARG A 94 -4.06 8.28 -7.86
CA ARG A 94 -3.76 6.91 -8.27
C ARG A 94 -2.70 6.32 -7.35
N PHE A 95 -2.77 5.02 -7.14
CA PHE A 95 -1.74 4.32 -6.38
C PHE A 95 -0.45 4.25 -7.20
N PRO A 96 0.71 4.54 -6.59
CA PRO A 96 1.98 4.48 -7.28
C PRO A 96 2.35 3.03 -7.63
N ASP A 97 3.06 2.85 -8.73
CA ASP A 97 3.60 1.53 -9.11
C ASP A 97 4.43 0.92 -7.98
N GLY A 98 4.17 -0.35 -7.66
CA GLY A 98 4.77 -1.04 -6.52
C GLY A 98 4.15 -0.74 -5.16
N ALA A 99 3.06 0.03 -5.07
CA ALA A 99 2.31 0.16 -3.83
C ALA A 99 1.80 -1.20 -3.37
N VAL A 100 1.93 -1.48 -2.09
CA VAL A 100 1.41 -2.71 -1.46
C VAL A 100 0.32 -2.34 -0.48
N LEU A 101 -0.83 -3.00 -0.60
CA LEU A 101 -1.93 -2.92 0.36
C LEU A 101 -2.07 -4.28 1.04
N VAL A 102 -2.17 -4.27 2.35
CA VAL A 102 -2.43 -5.46 3.17
C VAL A 102 -3.72 -5.23 3.93
N LYS A 103 -4.71 -6.10 3.73
CA LYS A 103 -5.95 -6.10 4.49
C LYS A 103 -6.01 -7.34 5.37
N GLU A 104 -5.97 -7.14 6.67
CA GLU A 104 -6.28 -8.17 7.68
C GLU A 104 -7.77 -8.37 7.77
N VAL A 105 -8.20 -9.61 7.92
CA VAL A 105 -9.58 -10.00 8.18
C VAL A 105 -9.65 -10.77 9.47
N PHE A 106 -10.46 -10.29 10.40
CA PHE A 106 -10.71 -10.94 11.69
C PHE A 106 -12.19 -11.29 11.83
N GLU A 107 -12.48 -12.37 12.51
CA GLU A 107 -13.76 -12.54 13.19
C GLU A 107 -13.91 -11.44 14.22
N ALA A 108 -15.13 -10.98 14.45
CA ALA A 108 -15.41 -9.97 15.45
C ALA A 108 -16.17 -10.56 16.64
N ALA A 109 -15.66 -10.30 17.83
CA ALA A 109 -16.43 -10.51 19.06
C ALA A 109 -17.16 -9.23 19.46
N THR A 110 -18.43 -9.35 19.82
CA THR A 110 -19.28 -8.22 20.25
C THR A 110 -19.75 -8.43 21.69
N GLY A 111 -19.59 -7.41 22.52
CA GLY A 111 -19.99 -7.47 23.92
C GLY A 111 -20.06 -6.09 24.57
N PRO A 112 -20.58 -6.04 25.82
CA PRO A 112 -20.71 -4.80 26.57
C PRO A 112 -19.34 -4.33 27.09
N MET A 113 -19.10 -3.01 26.96
CA MET A 113 -17.96 -2.31 27.53
C MET A 113 -18.45 -1.02 28.22
N THR A 114 -17.55 -0.31 28.92
CA THR A 114 -17.90 0.95 29.59
C THR A 114 -18.41 2.03 28.63
N THR A 115 -18.02 1.97 27.36
CA THR A 115 -18.45 2.91 26.29
C THR A 115 -19.74 2.45 25.58
N GLY A 116 -20.30 1.30 25.93
CA GLY A 116 -21.47 0.70 25.28
C GLY A 116 -21.16 -0.68 24.70
N THR A 117 -22.04 -1.19 23.85
CA THR A 117 -21.76 -2.43 23.10
C THR A 117 -20.74 -2.16 22.00
N VAL A 118 -19.64 -2.90 22.00
CA VAL A 118 -18.55 -2.75 21.03
C VAL A 118 -18.24 -4.07 20.35
N SER A 119 -17.69 -3.96 19.14
CA SER A 119 -17.06 -5.09 18.45
C SER A 119 -15.56 -4.89 18.41
N HIS A 120 -14.81 -5.94 18.63
CA HIS A 120 -13.35 -5.95 18.53
C HIS A 120 -12.86 -7.16 17.74
N ALA A 121 -11.63 -7.08 17.21
CA ALA A 121 -11.00 -8.19 16.49
C ALA A 121 -10.72 -9.35 17.44
N GLU A 122 -11.03 -10.57 17.01
CA GLU A 122 -10.82 -11.80 17.77
C GLU A 122 -9.90 -12.73 16.96
N THR A 123 -10.46 -13.70 16.25
CA THR A 123 -9.71 -14.69 15.50
C THR A 123 -9.27 -14.15 14.14
N MET A 124 -8.00 -14.24 13.83
CA MET A 124 -7.47 -13.91 12.49
C MET A 124 -7.96 -14.94 11.48
N LYS A 125 -8.58 -14.48 10.40
CA LYS A 125 -9.02 -15.34 9.27
C LYS A 125 -7.96 -15.38 8.18
N GLY A 126 -7.25 -14.29 7.94
CA GLY A 126 -6.23 -14.21 6.91
C GLY A 126 -5.99 -12.79 6.39
N TRP A 127 -5.34 -12.74 5.22
CA TRP A 127 -4.95 -11.48 4.58
C TRP A 127 -5.33 -11.44 3.12
N PHE A 128 -5.84 -10.31 2.67
CA PHE A 128 -5.73 -9.93 1.27
C PHE A 128 -4.47 -9.08 1.08
N VAL A 129 -3.69 -9.43 0.07
CA VAL A 129 -2.53 -8.64 -0.36
C VAL A 129 -2.75 -8.19 -1.79
N MET A 130 -2.62 -6.89 -2.03
CA MET A 130 -2.65 -6.31 -3.37
C MET A 130 -1.36 -5.55 -3.64
N VAL A 131 -0.81 -5.72 -4.86
CA VAL A 131 0.40 -5.03 -5.29
C VAL A 131 0.12 -4.31 -6.61
N LYS A 132 0.36 -3.00 -6.63
CA LYS A 132 0.16 -2.18 -7.83
C LYS A 132 1.20 -2.52 -8.89
N ASP A 133 0.72 -2.88 -10.08
CA ASP A 133 1.56 -3.11 -11.27
C ASP A 133 1.00 -2.33 -12.48
N SER A 134 1.33 -1.06 -12.55
CA SER A 134 0.95 -0.22 -13.68
C SER A 134 1.73 -0.53 -14.97
N LYS A 135 2.74 -1.39 -14.91
CA LYS A 135 3.60 -1.76 -16.04
C LYS A 135 3.26 -3.12 -16.66
N GLY A 136 2.39 -3.91 -16.00
CA GLY A 136 1.97 -5.21 -16.51
C GLY A 136 3.11 -6.26 -16.54
N ARG A 137 3.97 -6.28 -15.51
CA ARG A 137 5.18 -7.14 -15.46
C ARG A 137 4.87 -8.62 -15.46
N TYR A 138 3.72 -8.98 -14.93
CA TYR A 138 3.30 -10.38 -14.78
C TYR A 138 2.14 -10.73 -15.71
N ALA A 139 2.17 -10.20 -16.94
CA ALA A 139 1.20 -10.55 -17.97
C ALA A 139 1.18 -12.07 -18.18
N GLY A 140 -0.02 -12.67 -18.10
CA GLY A 140 -0.20 -14.13 -18.20
C GLY A 140 -0.26 -14.86 -16.84
N ASN A 141 0.15 -14.26 -15.73
CA ASN A 141 -0.13 -14.80 -14.41
C ASN A 141 -1.57 -14.46 -14.00
N ARG A 142 -2.37 -15.50 -13.70
CA ARG A 142 -3.82 -15.37 -13.41
C ARG A 142 -4.16 -14.56 -12.16
N LEU A 143 -3.20 -14.28 -11.30
CA LEU A 143 -3.36 -13.44 -10.13
C LEU A 143 -3.13 -11.95 -10.43
N TRP A 144 -2.78 -11.60 -11.69
CA TRP A 144 -2.46 -10.23 -12.09
C TRP A 144 -3.38 -9.73 -13.18
N GLY A 145 -3.93 -8.56 -12.95
CA GLY A 145 -4.75 -7.87 -13.94
C GLY A 145 -5.34 -6.57 -13.38
N ASP A 146 -5.91 -5.76 -14.27
CA ASP A 146 -6.47 -4.45 -13.94
C ASP A 146 -5.47 -3.50 -13.23
N GLY A 147 -4.17 -3.72 -13.47
CA GLY A 147 -3.08 -2.94 -12.88
C GLY A 147 -2.70 -3.34 -11.45
N TRP A 148 -3.12 -4.51 -11.00
CA TRP A 148 -2.84 -5.03 -9.66
C TRP A 148 -2.51 -6.53 -9.69
N GLY A 149 -1.71 -6.98 -8.71
CA GLY A 149 -1.65 -8.35 -8.26
C GLY A 149 -2.62 -8.55 -7.10
N TRP A 150 -3.25 -9.71 -7.00
CA TRP A 150 -4.34 -10.01 -6.08
C TRP A 150 -4.14 -11.36 -5.42
N SER A 151 -4.18 -11.43 -4.10
CA SER A 151 -4.05 -12.70 -3.39
C SER A 151 -4.77 -12.68 -2.05
N TRP A 152 -5.33 -13.83 -1.68
CA TRP A 152 -5.78 -14.16 -0.33
C TRP A 152 -4.86 -15.21 0.29
N PHE A 153 -4.62 -15.07 1.59
CA PHE A 153 -3.82 -15.99 2.40
C PHE A 153 -4.61 -16.36 3.65
N ASP A 154 -4.72 -17.64 3.95
CA ASP A 154 -5.31 -18.11 5.18
C ASP A 154 -4.37 -17.86 6.38
N ALA A 155 -4.95 -17.65 7.57
CA ALA A 155 -4.19 -17.26 8.77
C ALA A 155 -3.12 -18.30 9.19
N ASP A 156 -3.33 -19.56 8.87
CA ASP A 156 -2.42 -20.65 9.15
C ASP A 156 -1.32 -20.82 8.08
N ASN A 157 -1.44 -20.13 6.94
CA ASN A 157 -0.46 -20.25 5.85
C ASN A 157 -0.21 -18.91 5.12
N PRO A 158 0.50 -17.95 5.75
CA PRO A 158 0.77 -16.63 5.16
C PRO A 158 1.74 -16.64 3.98
N SER A 159 2.38 -17.77 3.69
CA SER A 159 3.37 -17.89 2.62
C SER A 159 2.80 -18.41 1.31
N LYS A 160 1.58 -18.98 1.32
CA LYS A 160 0.98 -19.59 0.13
C LYS A 160 -0.43 -19.06 -0.07
N THR A 161 -0.66 -18.36 -1.18
CA THR A 161 -2.00 -17.91 -1.56
C THR A 161 -2.91 -19.09 -1.88
N THR A 162 -4.19 -18.96 -1.51
CA THR A 162 -5.26 -19.86 -1.95
C THR A 162 -6.04 -19.29 -3.14
N SER A 163 -5.78 -18.04 -3.53
CA SER A 163 -6.33 -17.48 -4.78
C SER A 163 -5.75 -18.16 -6.00
N THR A 164 -6.57 -18.38 -7.00
CA THR A 164 -6.20 -19.10 -8.24
C THR A 164 -6.38 -18.26 -9.50
N ASP A 165 -7.33 -17.30 -9.47
CA ASP A 165 -7.64 -16.41 -10.57
C ASP A 165 -8.28 -15.13 -10.03
N TYR A 166 -7.63 -13.97 -10.22
CA TYR A 166 -8.14 -12.71 -9.69
C TYR A 166 -9.53 -12.36 -10.23
N LYS A 167 -9.88 -12.79 -11.44
CA LYS A 167 -11.21 -12.52 -12.02
C LYS A 167 -12.32 -13.27 -11.31
N ALA A 168 -12.04 -14.52 -10.91
CA ALA A 168 -12.99 -15.34 -10.17
C ALA A 168 -13.03 -14.96 -8.69
N ASP A 169 -11.86 -14.74 -8.08
CA ASP A 169 -11.72 -14.66 -6.63
C ASP A 169 -11.84 -13.24 -6.06
N CYS A 170 -11.52 -12.19 -6.88
CA CYS A 170 -11.34 -10.83 -6.36
C CYS A 170 -12.10 -9.74 -7.13
N GLN A 171 -12.07 -9.80 -8.47
CA GLN A 171 -12.48 -8.69 -9.34
C GLN A 171 -13.93 -8.25 -9.12
N SER A 172 -14.87 -9.21 -9.02
CA SER A 172 -16.31 -8.92 -8.91
C SER A 172 -16.63 -8.00 -7.73
N CYS A 173 -15.99 -8.21 -6.58
CA CYS A 173 -16.15 -7.37 -5.40
C CYS A 173 -15.51 -5.98 -5.57
N HIS A 174 -14.54 -5.83 -6.45
CA HIS A 174 -13.81 -4.57 -6.66
C HIS A 174 -14.31 -3.74 -7.85
N VAL A 175 -15.17 -4.29 -8.72
CA VAL A 175 -15.77 -3.56 -9.87
C VAL A 175 -16.40 -2.21 -9.47
N PRO A 176 -17.16 -2.08 -8.36
CA PRO A 176 -17.72 -0.78 -7.97
C PRO A 176 -16.65 0.28 -7.64
N ALA A 177 -15.44 -0.14 -7.26
CA ALA A 177 -14.32 0.75 -6.94
C ALA A 177 -13.36 0.98 -8.13
N ARG A 178 -13.71 0.53 -9.34
CA ARG A 178 -12.88 0.67 -10.55
C ARG A 178 -12.45 2.12 -10.82
N GLY A 179 -13.36 3.08 -10.61
CA GLY A 179 -13.09 4.51 -10.81
C GLY A 179 -12.07 5.11 -9.85
N SER A 180 -11.83 4.48 -8.71
CA SER A 180 -10.83 4.85 -7.69
C SER A 180 -9.66 3.86 -7.64
N ASP A 181 -9.22 3.43 -8.82
CA ASP A 181 -8.10 2.50 -9.00
C ASP A 181 -8.34 1.14 -8.30
N TRP A 182 -9.59 0.65 -8.34
CA TRP A 182 -10.05 -0.61 -7.77
C TRP A 182 -10.08 -0.68 -6.23
N ILE A 183 -9.87 0.43 -5.53
CA ILE A 183 -9.83 0.49 -4.07
C ILE A 183 -10.97 1.35 -3.53
N TYR A 184 -11.63 0.90 -2.47
CA TYR A 184 -12.73 1.61 -1.79
C TYR A 184 -12.19 2.77 -0.93
N VAL A 185 -11.57 3.75 -1.58
CA VAL A 185 -10.84 4.86 -0.93
C VAL A 185 -11.70 5.72 -0.01
N GLY A 186 -13.01 5.79 -0.24
CA GLY A 186 -13.94 6.59 0.57
C GLY A 186 -13.96 6.19 2.05
N GLY A 187 -13.63 4.94 2.36
CA GLY A 187 -13.54 4.41 3.72
C GLY A 187 -12.19 4.64 4.40
N TYR A 188 -11.23 5.24 3.73
CA TYR A 188 -9.87 5.45 4.23
C TYR A 188 -9.56 6.94 4.43
N PRO A 189 -9.73 7.48 5.66
CA PRO A 189 -9.51 8.90 5.92
C PRO A 189 -8.16 9.45 5.44
N PRO A 190 -7.02 8.73 5.55
CA PRO A 190 -5.74 9.22 5.06
C PRO A 190 -5.67 9.45 3.54
N LEU A 191 -6.53 8.79 2.74
CA LEU A 191 -6.57 8.95 1.28
C LEU A 191 -7.50 10.07 0.80
N ARG A 192 -8.29 10.68 1.70
CA ARG A 192 -9.18 11.78 1.35
C ARG A 192 -8.37 13.00 0.89
N ARG A 193 -8.85 13.65 -0.16
CA ARG A 193 -8.29 14.88 -0.72
C ARG A 193 -9.08 16.08 -0.22
#